data_1169c797d3c3be7b01e78a3c2b9fed3a
#
_entry.id   1169c797d3c3be7b01e78a3c2b9fed3a
#
_cell.length_a   1.000
_cell.length_b   1.000
_cell.length_c   1.000
_cell.angle_alpha   90.00
_cell.angle_beta   90.00
_cell.angle_gamma   90.00
#
_symmetry.space_group_name_H-M   'P 1'
#
loop_
_entity.id
_entity.type
_entity.pdbx_description
1 polymer ?
#
loop_
_entity_poly.entity_id
_entity_poly.type
_entity_poly.pdbx_seq_one_letter_code
_entity_poly.pdbx_strand_id
1 'polypeptide(L)'
;YTTEINMALSVFVTSSIVALILLKLQKKTNLLADAFLGLLVHSSLAIGLVVIGLLATIRFDLIGLLFGDILAVNVNDIAVVWIGGAIILIVLKIIWKPLFASTVNYELAEAEGMNPEKYNAIFTILLAAIIAISIKMVGLLLITGMLIIPAAMARNLSDNPNQMVIFSIIGGLLSVIIGLFASLEINTPSGPSIITSGLILF
;
A
#
# COMPACT_ATOMS: atom_id res chain seq x y z
N TYR A 1 -21.14 6.13 -13.00
CA TYR A 1 -20.02 5.33 -13.56
C TYR A 1 -18.77 6.17 -13.83
N THR A 2 -18.87 7.41 -14.27
CA THR A 2 -17.71 8.27 -14.58
C THR A 2 -17.00 8.82 -13.34
N THR A 3 -17.69 8.98 -12.22
CA THR A 3 -17.15 9.57 -10.99
C THR A 3 -16.20 8.61 -10.22
N GLU A 4 -16.48 7.30 -10.24
CA GLU A 4 -15.65 6.32 -9.51
C GLU A 4 -14.32 6.03 -10.21
N ILE A 5 -14.33 5.93 -11.53
CA ILE A 5 -13.11 5.80 -12.34
C ILE A 5 -12.24 7.06 -12.17
N ASN A 6 -12.86 8.23 -12.10
CA ASN A 6 -12.15 9.49 -11.87
C ASN A 6 -11.51 9.54 -10.47
N MET A 7 -12.13 8.97 -9.45
CA MET A 7 -11.56 8.94 -8.09
C MET A 7 -10.31 8.05 -8.01
N ALA A 8 -10.37 6.82 -8.50
CA ALA A 8 -9.22 5.91 -8.51
C ALA A 8 -8.06 6.46 -9.37
N LEU A 9 -8.36 7.01 -10.55
CA LEU A 9 -7.38 7.69 -11.40
C LEU A 9 -6.76 8.89 -10.69
N SER A 10 -7.55 9.72 -10.03
CA SER A 10 -7.06 10.88 -9.29
C SER A 10 -6.13 10.48 -8.15
N VAL A 11 -6.50 9.47 -7.36
CA VAL A 11 -5.65 8.92 -6.29
C VAL A 11 -4.37 8.36 -6.85
N PHE A 12 -4.43 7.57 -7.93
CA PHE A 12 -3.23 7.01 -8.57
C PHE A 12 -2.29 8.08 -9.09
N VAL A 13 -2.80 9.07 -9.82
CA VAL A 13 -2.00 10.18 -10.37
C VAL A 13 -1.36 10.98 -9.24
N THR A 14 -2.15 11.37 -8.23
CA THR A 14 -1.66 12.15 -7.09
C THR A 14 -0.61 11.39 -6.29
N SER A 15 -0.86 10.11 -5.99
CA SER A 15 0.10 9.25 -5.27
C SER A 15 1.39 9.05 -6.06
N SER A 16 1.29 8.88 -7.38
CA SER A 16 2.47 8.74 -8.24
C SER A 16 3.29 10.02 -8.30
N ILE A 17 2.65 11.19 -8.39
CA ILE A 17 3.33 12.49 -8.37
C ILE A 17 4.03 12.70 -7.03
N VAL A 18 3.33 12.46 -5.91
CA VAL A 18 3.90 12.57 -4.57
C VAL A 18 5.08 11.63 -4.40
N ALA A 19 4.95 10.36 -4.83
CA ALA A 19 6.03 9.38 -4.76
C ALA A 19 7.28 9.84 -5.54
N LEU A 20 7.10 10.38 -6.76
CA LEU A 20 8.23 10.89 -7.56
C LEU A 20 8.87 12.14 -6.94
N ILE A 21 8.07 13.04 -6.34
CA ILE A 21 8.57 14.19 -5.59
C ILE A 21 9.39 13.71 -4.39
N LEU A 22 8.92 12.68 -3.67
CA LEU A 22 9.58 12.07 -2.54
C LEU A 22 10.96 11.53 -2.91
N LEU A 23 11.04 10.74 -3.97
CA LEU A 23 12.30 10.20 -4.48
C LEU A 23 13.32 11.31 -4.82
N LYS A 24 12.85 12.43 -5.36
CA LYS A 24 13.70 13.61 -5.64
C LYS A 24 14.15 14.34 -4.37
N LEU A 25 13.24 14.53 -3.40
CA LEU A 25 13.58 15.24 -2.16
C LEU A 25 14.50 14.41 -1.27
N GLN A 26 14.31 13.10 -1.20
CA GLN A 26 15.16 12.19 -0.43
C GLN A 26 16.64 12.30 -0.83
N LYS A 27 16.91 12.50 -2.13
CA LYS A 27 18.27 12.71 -2.63
C LYS A 27 18.91 14.06 -2.21
N LYS A 28 18.09 15.06 -1.87
CA LYS A 28 18.56 16.41 -1.51
C LYS A 28 18.65 16.66 -0.01
N THR A 29 18.10 15.77 0.82
CA THR A 29 18.06 15.93 2.27
C THR A 29 18.92 14.90 2.97
N ASN A 30 19.72 15.33 3.93
CA ASN A 30 20.51 14.46 4.80
C ASN A 30 19.69 13.89 5.98
N LEU A 31 18.36 13.93 5.88
CA LEU A 31 17.48 13.36 6.91
C LEU A 31 17.46 11.84 6.78
N LEU A 32 17.42 11.16 7.92
CA LEU A 32 17.14 9.71 7.98
C LEU A 32 15.83 9.44 7.24
N ALA A 33 15.83 8.41 6.40
CA ALA A 33 14.69 8.05 5.54
C ALA A 33 13.38 7.94 6.33
N ASP A 34 13.42 7.37 7.53
CA ASP A 34 12.23 7.18 8.39
C ASP A 34 11.67 8.51 8.91
N ALA A 35 12.53 9.45 9.31
CA ALA A 35 12.10 10.78 9.77
C ALA A 35 11.49 11.58 8.62
N PHE A 36 12.05 11.47 7.43
CA PHE A 36 11.56 12.12 6.23
C PHE A 36 10.19 11.55 5.79
N LEU A 37 10.04 10.22 5.79
CA LEU A 37 8.76 9.56 5.50
C LEU A 37 7.69 9.95 6.52
N GLY A 38 8.02 9.97 7.82
CA GLY A 38 7.10 10.40 8.87
C GLY A 38 6.61 11.83 8.67
N LEU A 39 7.52 12.76 8.38
CA LEU A 39 7.19 14.17 8.11
C LEU A 39 6.24 14.30 6.92
N LEU A 40 6.49 13.55 5.86
CA LEU A 40 5.68 13.63 4.63
C LEU A 40 4.29 13.03 4.80
N VAL A 41 4.17 11.90 5.48
CA VAL A 41 2.87 11.28 5.78
C VAL A 41 2.00 12.23 6.58
N HIS A 42 2.54 12.81 7.64
CA HIS A 42 1.78 13.76 8.48
C HIS A 42 1.48 15.07 7.76
N SER A 43 2.43 15.60 6.97
CA SER A 43 2.20 16.81 6.20
C SER A 43 1.16 16.63 5.09
N SER A 44 1.19 15.53 4.37
CA SER A 44 0.21 15.23 3.33
C SER A 44 -1.20 15.04 3.91
N LEU A 45 -1.30 14.36 5.05
CA LEU A 45 -2.56 14.22 5.77
C LEU A 45 -3.10 15.58 6.24
N ALA A 46 -2.25 16.40 6.84
CA ALA A 46 -2.63 17.74 7.30
C ALA A 46 -3.10 18.63 6.15
N ILE A 47 -2.35 18.65 5.04
CA ILE A 47 -2.73 19.42 3.84
C ILE A 47 -4.05 18.89 3.27
N GLY A 48 -4.21 17.57 3.18
CA GLY A 48 -5.45 16.94 2.72
C GLY A 48 -6.67 17.37 3.56
N LEU A 49 -6.55 17.34 4.89
CA LEU A 49 -7.63 17.76 5.80
C LEU A 49 -7.94 19.24 5.68
N VAL A 50 -6.92 20.09 5.51
CA VAL A 50 -7.12 21.54 5.29
C VAL A 50 -7.87 21.79 3.98
N VAL A 51 -7.47 21.12 2.90
CA VAL A 51 -8.15 21.24 1.60
C VAL A 51 -9.61 20.77 1.67
N ILE A 52 -9.86 19.64 2.33
CA ILE A 52 -11.24 19.13 2.56
C ILE A 52 -12.04 20.12 3.41
N GLY A 53 -11.45 20.71 4.44
CA GLY A 53 -12.10 21.72 5.28
C GLY A 53 -12.46 23.01 4.54
N LEU A 54 -11.65 23.41 3.55
CA LEU A 54 -11.94 24.56 2.68
C LEU A 54 -13.06 24.26 1.66
N LEU A 55 -13.22 23.01 1.27
CA LEU A 55 -14.27 22.54 0.34
C LEU A 55 -15.56 22.15 1.06
N ALA A 56 -16.04 22.99 1.97
CA ALA A 56 -17.19 22.73 2.86
C ALA A 56 -18.51 22.30 2.17
N THR A 57 -18.60 22.40 0.85
CA THR A 57 -19.74 21.98 0.03
C THR A 57 -19.77 20.48 -0.26
N ILE A 58 -18.66 19.76 -0.06
CA ILE A 58 -18.55 18.33 -0.37
C ILE A 58 -18.52 17.56 0.95
N ARG A 59 -19.58 16.80 1.24
CA ARG A 59 -19.62 15.89 2.40
C ARG A 59 -18.77 14.67 2.06
N PHE A 60 -17.52 14.67 2.54
CA PHE A 60 -16.68 13.48 2.48
C PHE A 60 -16.99 12.56 3.67
N ASP A 61 -17.28 11.32 3.38
CA ASP A 61 -17.32 10.28 4.40
C ASP A 61 -15.89 9.86 4.76
N LEU A 62 -15.31 10.58 5.74
CA LEU A 62 -13.96 10.29 6.25
C LEU A 62 -13.88 8.90 6.89
N ILE A 63 -14.97 8.43 7.48
CA ILE A 63 -15.01 7.12 8.14
C ILE A 63 -14.94 6.02 7.06
N GLY A 64 -15.75 6.12 6.03
CA GLY A 64 -15.70 5.20 4.89
C GLY A 64 -14.35 5.21 4.18
N LEU A 65 -13.68 6.36 4.06
CA LEU A 65 -12.35 6.44 3.45
C LEU A 65 -11.25 5.78 4.32
N LEU A 66 -11.34 5.92 5.65
CA LEU A 66 -10.34 5.37 6.59
C LEU A 66 -10.51 3.86 6.78
N PHE A 67 -11.74 3.40 6.94
CA PHE A 67 -12.06 2.00 7.29
C PHE A 67 -12.51 1.16 6.08
N GLY A 68 -12.78 1.81 4.95
CA GLY A 68 -13.35 1.16 3.77
C GLY A 68 -14.82 0.79 3.96
N ASP A 69 -15.45 0.42 2.87
CA ASP A 69 -16.80 -0.14 2.88
C ASP A 69 -16.83 -1.42 2.05
N ILE A 70 -16.59 -2.54 2.72
CA ILE A 70 -16.56 -3.87 2.09
C ILE A 70 -17.96 -4.23 1.53
N LEU A 71 -19.03 -3.66 2.11
CA LEU A 71 -20.40 -3.92 1.68
C LEU A 71 -20.78 -3.16 0.42
N ALA A 72 -20.08 -2.06 0.09
CA ALA A 72 -20.29 -1.28 -1.12
C ALA A 72 -19.56 -1.82 -2.35
N VAL A 73 -18.89 -2.98 -2.24
CA VAL A 73 -18.10 -3.59 -3.32
C VAL A 73 -19.01 -4.16 -4.40
N ASN A 74 -18.80 -3.70 -5.63
CA ASN A 74 -19.50 -4.17 -6.83
C ASN A 74 -18.67 -5.22 -7.60
N VAL A 75 -19.33 -5.98 -8.48
CA VAL A 75 -18.67 -6.97 -9.36
C VAL A 75 -17.58 -6.33 -10.22
N ASN A 76 -17.78 -5.08 -10.65
CA ASN A 76 -16.78 -4.33 -11.42
C ASN A 76 -15.53 -4.03 -10.59
N ASP A 77 -15.68 -3.72 -9.29
CA ASP A 77 -14.55 -3.49 -8.39
C ASP A 77 -13.71 -4.78 -8.24
N ILE A 78 -14.38 -5.93 -8.14
CA ILE A 78 -13.71 -7.24 -8.09
C ILE A 78 -12.90 -7.47 -9.38
N ALA A 79 -13.48 -7.17 -10.55
CA ALA A 79 -12.77 -7.30 -11.83
C ALA A 79 -11.54 -6.38 -11.89
N VAL A 80 -11.65 -5.14 -11.42
CA VAL A 80 -10.53 -4.18 -11.37
C VAL A 80 -9.41 -4.70 -10.45
N VAL A 81 -9.74 -5.28 -9.29
CA VAL A 81 -8.75 -5.87 -8.36
C VAL A 81 -8.05 -7.07 -9.01
N TRP A 82 -8.78 -7.98 -9.66
CA TRP A 82 -8.19 -9.15 -10.29
C TRP A 82 -7.29 -8.78 -11.48
N ILE A 83 -7.78 -7.93 -12.38
CA ILE A 83 -7.03 -7.50 -13.56
C ILE A 83 -5.84 -6.64 -13.15
N GLY A 84 -6.06 -5.63 -12.30
CA GLY A 84 -5.00 -4.76 -11.79
C GLY A 84 -3.96 -5.53 -11.00
N GLY A 85 -4.39 -6.41 -10.10
CA GLY A 85 -3.51 -7.29 -9.34
C GLY A 85 -2.68 -8.22 -10.22
N ALA A 86 -3.29 -8.83 -11.25
CA ALA A 86 -2.57 -9.66 -12.21
C ALA A 86 -1.50 -8.87 -12.97
N ILE A 87 -1.82 -7.68 -13.45
CA ILE A 87 -0.86 -6.79 -14.14
C ILE A 87 0.31 -6.44 -13.20
N ILE A 88 0.01 -6.05 -11.97
CA ILE A 88 1.02 -5.70 -10.96
C ILE A 88 1.94 -6.89 -10.68
N LEU A 89 1.40 -8.08 -10.48
CA LEU A 89 2.18 -9.30 -10.24
C LEU A 89 3.07 -9.67 -11.44
N ILE A 90 2.58 -9.51 -12.67
CA ILE A 90 3.36 -9.74 -13.89
C ILE A 90 4.54 -8.76 -13.95
N VAL A 91 4.29 -7.46 -13.77
CA VAL A 91 5.33 -6.44 -13.78
C VAL A 91 6.34 -6.69 -12.66
N LEU A 92 5.87 -6.98 -11.45
CA LEU A 92 6.73 -7.29 -10.31
C LEU A 92 7.63 -8.51 -10.59
N LYS A 93 7.09 -9.55 -11.22
CA LYS A 93 7.87 -10.74 -11.62
C LYS A 93 8.97 -10.40 -12.62
N ILE A 94 8.71 -9.49 -13.57
CA ILE A 94 9.69 -9.05 -14.57
C ILE A 94 10.83 -8.27 -13.91
N ILE A 95 10.50 -7.36 -12.97
CA ILE A 95 11.50 -6.51 -12.31
C ILE A 95 12.10 -7.15 -11.05
N TRP A 96 11.68 -8.38 -10.67
CA TRP A 96 12.05 -9.02 -9.41
C TRP A 96 13.57 -9.08 -9.17
N LYS A 97 14.32 -9.59 -10.15
CA LYS A 97 15.78 -9.74 -10.03
C LYS A 97 16.50 -8.39 -9.81
N PRO A 98 16.31 -7.38 -10.70
CA PRO A 98 16.99 -6.11 -10.51
C PRO A 98 16.49 -5.33 -9.30
N LEU A 99 15.21 -5.45 -8.93
CA LEU A 99 14.68 -4.83 -7.72
C LEU A 99 15.31 -5.45 -6.47
N PHE A 100 15.43 -6.77 -6.42
CA PHE A 100 16.06 -7.47 -5.31
C PHE A 100 17.56 -7.13 -5.20
N ALA A 101 18.30 -7.16 -6.31
CA ALA A 101 19.72 -6.78 -6.34
C ALA A 101 19.92 -5.35 -5.82
N SER A 102 19.09 -4.40 -6.24
CA SER A 102 19.16 -3.00 -5.80
C SER A 102 18.85 -2.82 -4.31
N THR A 103 18.04 -3.69 -3.73
CA THR A 103 17.67 -3.65 -2.31
C THR A 103 18.79 -4.22 -1.42
N VAL A 104 19.53 -5.23 -1.89
CA VAL A 104 20.63 -5.86 -1.16
C VAL A 104 21.88 -4.98 -1.19
N ASN A 105 22.26 -4.52 -2.36
CA ASN A 105 23.43 -3.64 -2.52
C ASN A 105 23.24 -2.74 -3.76
N TYR A 106 22.97 -1.48 -3.50
CA TYR A 106 22.71 -0.49 -4.54
C TYR A 106 23.91 -0.29 -5.46
N GLU A 107 25.10 -0.11 -4.88
CA GLU A 107 26.34 0.17 -5.62
C GLU A 107 26.76 -1.02 -6.50
N LEU A 108 26.60 -2.24 -5.99
CA LEU A 108 26.90 -3.45 -6.74
C LEU A 108 25.93 -3.63 -7.92
N ALA A 109 24.64 -3.40 -7.70
CA ALA A 109 23.64 -3.48 -8.77
C ALA A 109 23.90 -2.46 -9.89
N GLU A 110 24.35 -1.25 -9.52
CA GLU A 110 24.73 -0.22 -10.49
C GLU A 110 26.01 -0.62 -11.25
N ALA A 111 27.01 -1.19 -10.58
CA ALA A 111 28.24 -1.67 -11.19
C ALA A 111 27.99 -2.84 -12.18
N GLU A 112 26.98 -3.67 -11.94
CA GLU A 112 26.52 -4.72 -12.85
C GLU A 112 25.69 -4.19 -14.04
N GLY A 113 25.56 -2.88 -14.19
CA GLY A 113 24.81 -2.23 -15.29
C GLY A 113 23.30 -2.22 -15.10
N MET A 114 22.79 -2.57 -13.93
CA MET A 114 21.38 -2.39 -13.58
C MET A 114 21.14 -0.89 -13.28
N ASN A 115 19.89 -0.45 -13.44
CA ASN A 115 19.52 0.92 -13.06
C ASN A 115 18.62 0.88 -11.84
N PRO A 116 19.17 0.90 -10.60
CA PRO A 116 18.41 0.77 -9.36
C PRO A 116 17.31 1.83 -9.20
N GLU A 117 17.59 3.06 -9.62
CA GLU A 117 16.63 4.16 -9.55
C GLU A 117 15.36 3.88 -10.35
N LYS A 118 15.53 3.37 -11.58
CA LYS A 118 14.41 3.04 -12.46
C LYS A 118 13.54 1.94 -11.85
N TYR A 119 14.14 0.88 -11.32
CA TYR A 119 13.39 -0.23 -10.74
C TYR A 119 12.70 0.15 -9.44
N ASN A 120 13.33 0.98 -8.61
CA ASN A 120 12.70 1.54 -7.41
C ASN A 120 11.54 2.47 -7.76
N ALA A 121 11.67 3.30 -8.79
CA ALA A 121 10.58 4.15 -9.27
C ALA A 121 9.39 3.32 -9.79
N ILE A 122 9.65 2.28 -10.58
CA ILE A 122 8.60 1.36 -11.05
C ILE A 122 7.90 0.70 -9.87
N PHE A 123 8.66 0.19 -8.90
CA PHE A 123 8.10 -0.44 -7.70
C PHE A 123 7.23 0.52 -6.90
N THR A 124 7.66 1.77 -6.72
CA THR A 124 6.89 2.82 -6.04
C THR A 124 5.58 3.13 -6.76
N ILE A 125 5.58 3.15 -8.10
CA ILE A 125 4.37 3.33 -8.91
C ILE A 125 3.44 2.11 -8.76
N LEU A 126 3.97 0.88 -8.72
CA LEU A 126 3.18 -0.31 -8.47
C LEU A 126 2.52 -0.28 -7.09
N LEU A 127 3.23 0.17 -6.05
CA LEU A 127 2.65 0.37 -4.72
C LEU A 127 1.53 1.41 -4.74
N ALA A 128 1.73 2.53 -5.42
CA ALA A 128 0.69 3.55 -5.59
C ALA A 128 -0.55 2.99 -6.30
N ALA A 129 -0.36 2.12 -7.30
CA ALA A 129 -1.45 1.46 -8.01
C ALA A 129 -2.23 0.49 -7.09
N ILE A 130 -1.52 -0.31 -6.26
CA ILE A 130 -2.17 -1.19 -5.28
C ILE A 130 -3.03 -0.37 -4.32
N ILE A 131 -2.47 0.70 -3.76
CA ILE A 131 -3.19 1.59 -2.82
C ILE A 131 -4.42 2.17 -3.51
N ALA A 132 -4.29 2.70 -4.73
CA ALA A 132 -5.38 3.32 -5.47
C ALA A 132 -6.54 2.35 -5.77
N ILE A 133 -6.22 1.09 -6.12
CA ILE A 133 -7.24 0.06 -6.38
C ILE A 133 -7.93 -0.37 -5.08
N SER A 134 -7.18 -0.46 -3.98
CA SER A 134 -7.65 -1.05 -2.72
C SER A 134 -8.35 -0.06 -1.80
N ILE A 135 -8.08 1.26 -1.91
CA ILE A 135 -8.53 2.27 -0.94
C ILE A 135 -10.05 2.33 -0.77
N LYS A 136 -10.80 2.15 -1.85
CA LYS A 136 -12.27 2.17 -1.83
C LYS A 136 -12.85 1.01 -1.03
N MET A 137 -12.26 -0.18 -1.18
CA MET A 137 -12.80 -1.42 -0.63
C MET A 137 -12.34 -1.66 0.80
N VAL A 138 -11.07 -1.38 1.05
CA VAL A 138 -10.34 -1.81 2.24
C VAL A 138 -10.10 -0.65 3.21
N GLY A 139 -10.09 0.57 2.70
CA GLY A 139 -9.78 1.77 3.47
C GLY A 139 -8.28 1.96 3.71
N LEU A 140 -7.90 3.22 3.93
CA LEU A 140 -6.50 3.63 4.06
C LEU A 140 -5.80 2.95 5.24
N LEU A 141 -6.50 2.82 6.35
CA LEU A 141 -5.93 2.29 7.61
C LEU A 141 -5.60 0.80 7.50
N LEU A 142 -6.50 0.02 6.87
CA LEU A 142 -6.28 -1.42 6.68
C LEU A 142 -5.18 -1.68 5.65
N ILE A 143 -5.10 -0.89 4.55
CA ILE A 143 -4.04 -1.05 3.55
C ILE A 143 -2.67 -0.87 4.17
N THR A 144 -2.46 0.19 4.96
CA THR A 144 -1.16 0.45 5.61
C THR A 144 -0.78 -0.65 6.60
N GLY A 145 -1.74 -1.13 7.41
CA GLY A 145 -1.53 -2.27 8.30
C GLY A 145 -1.18 -3.55 7.57
N MET A 146 -1.91 -3.87 6.50
CA MET A 146 -1.69 -5.09 5.71
C MET A 146 -0.42 -5.07 4.85
N LEU A 147 0.14 -3.91 4.55
CA LEU A 147 1.46 -3.82 3.92
C LEU A 147 2.60 -4.09 4.89
N ILE A 148 2.46 -3.68 6.15
CA ILE A 148 3.55 -3.70 7.13
C ILE A 148 3.53 -4.98 7.97
N ILE A 149 2.38 -5.34 8.57
CA ILE A 149 2.31 -6.42 9.58
C ILE A 149 2.70 -7.78 9.01
N PRO A 150 2.13 -8.27 7.87
CA PRO A 150 2.51 -9.56 7.33
C PRO A 150 3.97 -9.63 6.88
N ALA A 151 4.50 -8.52 6.34
CA ALA A 151 5.89 -8.45 5.93
C ALA A 151 6.84 -8.49 7.14
N ALA A 152 6.51 -7.76 8.22
CA ALA A 152 7.29 -7.76 9.46
C ALA A 152 7.29 -9.13 10.14
N MET A 153 6.12 -9.79 10.20
CA MET A 153 5.99 -11.16 10.72
C MET A 153 6.84 -12.14 9.91
N ALA A 154 6.72 -12.10 8.59
CA ALA A 154 7.46 -12.98 7.70
C ALA A 154 8.97 -12.80 7.81
N ARG A 155 9.45 -11.56 8.03
CA ARG A 155 10.87 -11.28 8.22
C ARG A 155 11.46 -11.99 9.43
N ASN A 156 10.70 -12.11 10.52
CA ASN A 156 11.15 -12.81 11.72
C ASN A 156 11.22 -14.34 11.55
N LEU A 157 10.47 -14.89 10.59
CA LEU A 157 10.34 -16.33 10.35
C LEU A 157 11.11 -16.84 9.13
N SER A 158 11.74 -15.94 8.35
CA SER A 158 12.34 -16.28 7.06
C SER A 158 13.86 -16.12 7.05
N ASP A 159 14.54 -17.11 6.50
CA ASP A 159 15.97 -17.08 6.22
C ASP A 159 16.27 -16.59 4.80
N ASN A 160 15.29 -16.64 3.89
CA ASN A 160 15.43 -16.32 2.47
C ASN A 160 14.31 -15.38 2.00
N PRO A 161 14.58 -14.49 1.00
CA PRO A 161 13.55 -13.60 0.45
C PRO A 161 12.33 -14.31 -0.12
N ASN A 162 12.51 -15.47 -0.73
CA ASN A 162 11.38 -16.25 -1.26
C ASN A 162 10.49 -16.80 -0.13
N GLN A 163 11.10 -17.26 0.97
CA GLN A 163 10.36 -17.67 2.16
C GLN A 163 9.61 -16.49 2.78
N MET A 164 10.26 -15.32 2.84
CA MET A 164 9.63 -14.10 3.34
C MET A 164 8.36 -13.74 2.56
N VAL A 165 8.38 -13.84 1.23
CA VAL A 165 7.18 -13.59 0.41
C VAL A 165 6.08 -14.61 0.72
N ILE A 166 6.41 -15.90 0.80
CA ILE A 166 5.44 -16.96 1.09
C ILE A 166 4.81 -16.75 2.47
N PHE A 167 5.63 -16.52 3.49
CA PHE A 167 5.14 -16.30 4.86
C PHE A 167 4.33 -15.01 4.99
N SER A 168 4.69 -13.94 4.26
CA SER A 168 3.87 -12.72 4.19
C SER A 168 2.50 -12.99 3.60
N ILE A 169 2.41 -13.77 2.52
CA ILE A 169 1.13 -14.12 1.90
C ILE A 169 0.29 -14.96 2.85
N ILE A 170 0.87 -15.99 3.46
CA ILE A 170 0.17 -16.85 4.42
C ILE A 170 -0.31 -16.05 5.63
N GLY A 171 0.56 -15.23 6.21
CA GLY A 171 0.23 -14.39 7.36
C GLY A 171 -0.85 -13.36 7.05
N GLY A 172 -0.77 -12.74 5.87
CA GLY A 172 -1.80 -11.81 5.40
C GLY A 172 -3.16 -12.50 5.23
N LEU A 173 -3.19 -13.68 4.59
CA LEU A 173 -4.43 -14.45 4.42
C LEU A 173 -5.03 -14.89 5.76
N LEU A 174 -4.21 -15.39 6.68
CA LEU A 174 -4.66 -15.78 8.02
C LEU A 174 -5.20 -14.58 8.79
N SER A 175 -4.54 -13.43 8.73
CA SER A 175 -5.00 -12.18 9.36
C SER A 175 -6.38 -11.76 8.86
N VAL A 176 -6.62 -11.85 7.54
CA VAL A 176 -7.91 -11.52 6.94
C VAL A 176 -8.98 -12.52 7.38
N ILE A 177 -8.72 -13.81 7.30
CA ILE A 177 -9.70 -14.85 7.66
C ILE A 177 -10.09 -14.72 9.13
N ILE A 178 -9.11 -14.71 10.02
CA ILE A 178 -9.35 -14.63 11.49
C ILE A 178 -10.03 -13.29 11.83
N GLY A 179 -9.56 -12.18 11.25
CA GLY A 179 -10.12 -10.86 11.49
C GLY A 179 -11.57 -10.72 11.04
N LEU A 180 -11.93 -11.28 9.90
CA LEU A 180 -13.32 -11.28 9.42
C LEU A 180 -14.23 -12.14 10.31
N PHE A 181 -13.79 -13.34 10.69
CA PHE A 181 -14.55 -14.16 11.62
C PHE A 181 -14.73 -13.49 12.98
N ALA A 182 -13.66 -12.91 13.54
CA ALA A 182 -13.75 -12.15 14.78
C ALA A 182 -14.68 -10.95 14.68
N SER A 183 -14.64 -10.23 13.55
CA SER A 183 -15.54 -9.10 13.27
C SER A 183 -17.01 -9.52 13.28
N LEU A 184 -17.32 -10.68 12.69
CA LEU A 184 -18.70 -11.22 12.65
C LEU A 184 -19.20 -11.62 14.05
N GLU A 185 -18.38 -12.31 14.83
CA GLU A 185 -18.77 -12.80 16.17
C GLU A 185 -18.91 -11.65 17.19
N ILE A 186 -18.04 -10.64 17.12
CA ILE A 186 -17.97 -9.56 18.12
C ILE A 186 -18.73 -8.30 17.65
N ASN A 187 -19.26 -8.27 16.41
CA ASN A 187 -19.91 -7.10 15.80
C ASN A 187 -18.99 -5.86 15.78
N THR A 188 -17.72 -6.05 15.40
CA THR A 188 -16.73 -4.97 15.30
C THR A 188 -16.45 -4.60 13.84
N PRO A 189 -15.95 -3.38 13.55
CA PRO A 189 -15.56 -3.01 12.20
C PRO A 189 -14.50 -3.97 11.62
N SER A 190 -14.69 -4.45 10.40
CA SER A 190 -13.84 -5.46 9.76
C SER A 190 -12.38 -5.03 9.61
N GLY A 191 -12.13 -3.77 9.21
CA GLY A 191 -10.77 -3.24 9.04
C GLY A 191 -9.91 -3.35 10.30
N PRO A 192 -10.28 -2.72 11.41
CA PRO A 192 -9.56 -2.85 12.68
C PRO A 192 -9.42 -4.29 13.18
N SER A 193 -10.43 -5.13 12.97
CA SER A 193 -10.40 -6.54 13.40
C SER A 193 -9.33 -7.33 12.64
N ILE A 194 -9.16 -7.10 11.34
CA ILE A 194 -8.12 -7.71 10.51
C ILE A 194 -6.72 -7.26 10.96
N ILE A 195 -6.53 -5.96 11.24
CA ILE A 195 -5.26 -5.44 11.74
C ILE A 195 -4.91 -6.06 13.09
N THR A 196 -5.88 -6.12 14.00
CA THR A 196 -5.69 -6.68 15.34
C THR A 196 -5.35 -8.16 15.27
N SER A 197 -6.01 -8.95 14.40
CA SER A 197 -5.67 -10.35 14.20
C SER A 197 -4.28 -10.54 13.62
N GLY A 198 -3.86 -9.68 12.67
CA GLY A 198 -2.50 -9.64 12.16
C GLY A 198 -1.45 -9.34 13.22
N LEU A 199 -1.76 -8.41 14.14
CA LEU A 199 -0.88 -8.09 15.27
C LEU A 199 -0.77 -9.24 16.28
N ILE A 200 -1.86 -9.99 16.52
CA ILE A 200 -1.85 -11.17 17.39
C ILE A 200 -1.02 -12.31 16.79
N LEU A 201 -1.00 -12.43 15.47
CA LEU A 201 -0.20 -13.42 14.75
C LEU A 201 1.28 -13.07 14.65
N PHE A 202 1.64 -11.77 14.80
CA PHE A 202 3.00 -11.25 14.80
C PHE A 202 3.77 -11.69 16.03
#